data_39586799369398ea56bdea7efc983c9c
#
_entry.id   39586799369398ea56bdea7efc983c9c
#
_cell.length_a   1.000
_cell.length_b   1.000
_cell.length_c   1.000
_cell.angle_alpha   90.00
_cell.angle_beta   90.00
_cell.angle_gamma   90.00
#
_symmetry.space_group_name_H-M   'P 1'
#
loop_
_entity.id
_entity.type
_entity.pdbx_description
1 polymer ?
#
loop_
_entity_poly.entity_id
_entity_poly.type
_entity_poly.pdbx_seq_one_letter_code
_entity_poly.pdbx_strand_id
1 'polypeptide(L)'
;MQLLHYDLISKNQRQASVDVYLREIVQENPQPLPIVVICPGGGYRFVSKRESEPLALAFMNQGYHALVLNYTTRDTFAKGTFLEDCLEQVALTFELIHQNAKKWQANTDEIFLLGCSAGGHLAASYSSQWHQFHQEASYQPKGTILCYPVTSFDLGWPKTVDYLGITKEDCLRYDTIAQINPMTAPTYIWHTFADGSVPVVNSLKYCEALYQQHIPFEAHIFENGKHGLALANESSAKSFDVEYLLPEVAQWFEECSAWMKRQRQN
;
A
#
# COMPACT_ATOMS: atom_id res chain seq x y z
N MET A 1 0.88 3.78 -23.38
CA MET A 1 0.79 4.19 -21.96
C MET A 1 0.32 5.62 -21.87
N GLN A 2 -0.59 5.94 -20.96
CA GLN A 2 -1.03 7.31 -20.65
C GLN A 2 -0.74 7.60 -19.18
N LEU A 3 -0.17 8.76 -18.88
CA LEU A 3 0.04 9.26 -17.53
C LEU A 3 -0.93 10.43 -17.29
N LEU A 4 -1.70 10.35 -16.21
CA LEU A 4 -2.64 11.39 -15.78
C LEU A 4 -2.31 11.80 -14.35
N HIS A 5 -2.71 13.00 -13.97
CA HIS A 5 -2.54 13.52 -12.61
C HIS A 5 -3.87 14.09 -12.11
N TYR A 6 -4.23 13.75 -10.87
CA TYR A 6 -5.44 14.23 -10.22
C TYR A 6 -5.11 14.74 -8.83
N ASP A 7 -5.62 15.92 -8.51
CA ASP A 7 -5.57 16.45 -7.15
C ASP A 7 -6.72 15.88 -6.33
N LEU A 8 -6.45 15.55 -5.06
CA LEU A 8 -7.43 15.13 -4.07
C LEU A 8 -7.40 16.10 -2.89
N ILE A 9 -8.57 16.35 -2.32
CA ILE A 9 -8.72 17.22 -1.15
C ILE A 9 -9.58 16.48 -0.11
N SER A 10 -9.03 16.23 1.08
CA SER A 10 -9.78 15.64 2.20
C SER A 10 -10.78 16.64 2.80
N LYS A 11 -11.68 16.16 3.65
CA LYS A 11 -12.64 16.99 4.39
C LYS A 11 -11.98 18.11 5.20
N ASN A 12 -10.79 17.85 5.72
CA ASN A 12 -10.01 18.83 6.47
C ASN A 12 -9.15 19.75 5.57
N GLN A 13 -9.44 19.78 4.26
CA GLN A 13 -8.75 20.61 3.27
C GLN A 13 -7.25 20.25 3.13
N ARG A 14 -6.88 18.99 3.37
CA ARG A 14 -5.54 18.49 3.13
C ARG A 14 -5.39 18.03 1.69
N GLN A 15 -4.32 18.49 1.07
CA GLN A 15 -4.03 18.17 -0.33
C GLN A 15 -3.28 16.82 -0.45
N ALA A 16 -3.66 16.07 -1.44
CA ALA A 16 -2.98 14.90 -1.95
C ALA A 16 -3.07 14.89 -3.47
N SER A 17 -2.40 13.97 -4.13
CA SER A 17 -2.57 13.78 -5.56
C SER A 17 -2.41 12.30 -5.93
N VAL A 18 -2.94 11.93 -7.09
CA VAL A 18 -2.81 10.60 -7.66
C VAL A 18 -2.19 10.70 -9.04
N ASP A 19 -1.05 10.03 -9.23
CA ASP A 19 -0.46 9.79 -10.54
C ASP A 19 -1.02 8.48 -11.09
N VAL A 20 -1.71 8.56 -12.23
CA VAL A 20 -2.44 7.43 -12.84
C VAL A 20 -1.71 6.95 -14.08
N TYR A 21 -1.21 5.75 -14.03
CA TYR A 21 -0.49 5.07 -15.12
C TYR A 21 -1.46 4.10 -15.81
N LEU A 22 -1.98 4.49 -16.98
CA LEU A 22 -2.88 3.65 -17.75
C LEU A 22 -2.10 2.87 -18.82
N ARG A 23 -2.23 1.56 -18.74
CA ARG A 23 -1.72 0.66 -19.75
C ARG A 23 -2.62 0.72 -21.01
N GLU A 24 -2.03 0.72 -22.17
CA GLU A 24 -2.75 0.54 -23.44
C GLU A 24 -3.25 -0.91 -23.57
N ILE A 25 -4.51 -1.07 -23.94
CA ILE A 25 -5.13 -2.37 -24.17
C ILE A 25 -5.09 -2.66 -25.67
N VAL A 26 -4.34 -3.69 -26.05
CA VAL A 26 -4.06 -4.01 -27.46
C VAL A 26 -4.82 -5.25 -27.98
N GLN A 27 -5.66 -5.86 -27.15
CA GLN A 27 -6.43 -7.03 -27.50
C GLN A 27 -7.60 -6.68 -28.43
N GLU A 28 -7.98 -7.57 -29.35
CA GLU A 28 -9.14 -7.38 -30.25
C GLU A 28 -10.47 -7.28 -29.49
N ASN A 29 -10.60 -8.03 -28.38
CA ASN A 29 -11.75 -7.99 -27.48
C ASN A 29 -11.28 -7.55 -26.08
N PRO A 30 -11.08 -6.25 -25.86
CA PRO A 30 -10.49 -5.76 -24.63
C PRO A 30 -11.42 -6.00 -23.43
N GLN A 31 -10.87 -6.59 -22.38
CA GLN A 31 -11.51 -6.64 -21.06
C GLN A 31 -10.92 -5.51 -20.19
N PRO A 32 -11.71 -4.94 -19.27
CA PRO A 32 -11.20 -3.99 -18.31
C PRO A 32 -10.02 -4.58 -17.52
N LEU A 33 -8.97 -3.78 -17.33
CA LEU A 33 -7.77 -4.23 -16.61
C LEU A 33 -7.92 -4.05 -15.10
N PRO A 34 -7.33 -4.96 -14.32
CA PRO A 34 -7.20 -4.80 -12.88
C PRO A 34 -6.32 -3.60 -12.54
N ILE A 35 -6.42 -3.14 -11.28
CA ILE A 35 -5.75 -1.95 -10.80
C ILE A 35 -4.90 -2.28 -9.59
N VAL A 36 -3.74 -1.61 -9.47
CA VAL A 36 -2.98 -1.54 -8.22
C VAL A 36 -2.89 -0.08 -7.78
N VAL A 37 -3.43 0.22 -6.60
CA VAL A 37 -3.23 1.50 -5.89
C VAL A 37 -2.01 1.34 -5.00
N ILE A 38 -1.04 2.22 -5.14
CA ILE A 38 0.25 2.19 -4.44
C ILE A 38 0.30 3.34 -3.43
N CYS A 39 0.49 3.01 -2.16
CA CYS A 39 0.80 3.92 -1.06
C CYS A 39 2.30 3.79 -0.74
N PRO A 40 3.17 4.65 -1.27
CA PRO A 40 4.61 4.56 -1.03
C PRO A 40 4.95 4.83 0.44
N GLY A 41 6.14 4.40 0.89
CA GLY A 41 6.68 4.73 2.19
C GLY A 41 7.23 6.15 2.27
N GLY A 42 8.04 6.40 3.30
CA GLY A 42 8.64 7.71 3.56
C GLY A 42 8.36 8.20 4.97
N GLY A 43 7.91 7.32 5.86
CA GLY A 43 7.71 7.61 7.27
C GLY A 43 6.65 8.67 7.54
N TYR A 44 5.66 8.83 6.66
CA TYR A 44 4.70 9.92 6.68
C TYR A 44 5.33 11.32 6.58
N ARG A 45 6.60 11.42 6.28
CA ARG A 45 7.31 12.69 6.16
C ARG A 45 7.42 13.15 4.72
N PHE A 46 7.60 12.21 3.83
CA PHE A 46 7.62 12.41 2.37
C PHE A 46 7.06 11.16 1.69
N VAL A 47 6.81 11.24 0.39
CA VAL A 47 6.44 10.09 -0.44
C VAL A 47 7.68 9.59 -1.17
N SER A 48 8.01 8.31 -1.00
CA SER A 48 9.21 7.69 -1.53
C SER A 48 9.12 7.46 -3.04
N LYS A 49 9.92 8.18 -3.83
CA LYS A 49 9.95 8.03 -5.29
C LYS A 49 10.37 6.64 -5.76
N ARG A 50 11.18 5.94 -4.96
CA ARG A 50 11.64 4.58 -5.26
C ARG A 50 10.53 3.53 -5.16
N GLU A 51 9.51 3.83 -4.37
CA GLU A 51 8.34 3.00 -4.13
C GLU A 51 7.09 3.53 -4.89
N SER A 52 7.28 4.50 -5.78
CA SER A 52 6.25 5.12 -6.62
C SER A 52 6.31 4.59 -8.05
N GLU A 53 6.88 5.35 -8.97
CA GLU A 53 6.95 5.01 -10.39
C GLU A 53 7.59 3.62 -10.67
N PRO A 54 8.71 3.19 -10.03
CA PRO A 54 9.28 1.88 -10.30
C PRO A 54 8.30 0.73 -10.03
N LEU A 55 7.53 0.79 -8.92
CA LEU A 55 6.49 -0.20 -8.64
C LEU A 55 5.33 -0.09 -9.63
N ALA A 56 4.89 1.12 -9.97
CA ALA A 56 3.82 1.33 -10.94
C ALA A 56 4.16 0.69 -12.29
N LEU A 57 5.37 0.94 -12.81
CA LEU A 57 5.84 0.37 -14.08
C LEU A 57 5.99 -1.16 -14.02
N ALA A 58 6.44 -1.71 -12.89
CA ALA A 58 6.54 -3.15 -12.70
C ALA A 58 5.15 -3.82 -12.79
N PHE A 59 4.14 -3.30 -12.08
CA PHE A 59 2.77 -3.82 -12.16
C PHE A 59 2.12 -3.59 -13.51
N MET A 60 2.40 -2.48 -14.17
CA MET A 60 1.94 -2.27 -15.55
C MET A 60 2.47 -3.35 -16.49
N ASN A 61 3.72 -3.78 -16.30
CA ASN A 61 4.29 -4.88 -17.09
C ASN A 61 3.56 -6.22 -16.83
N GLN A 62 2.97 -6.40 -15.64
CA GLN A 62 2.15 -7.57 -15.30
C GLN A 62 0.68 -7.48 -15.77
N GLY A 63 0.28 -6.39 -16.43
CA GLY A 63 -1.06 -6.25 -17.00
C GLY A 63 -2.05 -5.46 -16.17
N TYR A 64 -1.58 -4.67 -15.21
CA TYR A 64 -2.41 -3.80 -14.37
C TYR A 64 -2.37 -2.34 -14.84
N HIS A 65 -3.41 -1.58 -14.54
CA HIS A 65 -3.27 -0.15 -14.36
C HIS A 65 -2.64 0.11 -12.99
N ALA A 66 -1.87 1.17 -12.84
CA ALA A 66 -1.26 1.50 -11.56
C ALA A 66 -1.57 2.96 -11.19
N LEU A 67 -1.90 3.18 -9.93
CA LEU A 67 -2.12 4.49 -9.36
C LEU A 67 -1.16 4.69 -8.19
N VAL A 68 -0.45 5.81 -8.17
CA VAL A 68 0.43 6.19 -7.06
C VAL A 68 -0.23 7.31 -6.28
N LEU A 69 -0.57 7.04 -5.02
CA LEU A 69 -1.14 8.04 -4.12
C LEU A 69 -0.01 8.82 -3.43
N ASN A 70 0.09 10.10 -3.76
CA ASN A 70 0.92 11.08 -3.06
C ASN A 70 0.08 11.67 -1.91
N TYR A 71 -0.05 10.93 -0.82
CA TYR A 71 -0.87 11.30 0.33
C TYR A 71 -0.27 12.46 1.13
N THR A 72 -1.08 13.13 1.94
CA THR A 72 -0.64 14.19 2.86
C THR A 72 0.52 13.70 3.72
N THR A 73 1.58 14.47 3.79
CA THR A 73 2.75 14.17 4.62
C THR A 73 2.88 15.17 5.75
N ARG A 74 3.57 14.78 6.83
CA ARG A 74 3.77 15.60 8.01
C ARG A 74 4.35 16.99 7.70
N ASP A 75 5.24 17.08 6.73
CA ASP A 75 5.90 18.34 6.37
C ASP A 75 4.95 19.33 5.66
N THR A 76 3.74 18.89 5.27
CA THR A 76 2.74 19.71 4.58
C THR A 76 1.61 20.21 5.50
N PHE A 77 1.65 19.94 6.81
CA PHE A 77 0.63 20.40 7.75
C PHE A 77 1.25 21.02 9.01
N ALA A 78 0.52 21.98 9.62
CA ALA A 78 1.04 22.77 10.74
C ALA A 78 0.65 22.21 12.13
N LYS A 79 -0.50 21.55 12.29
CA LYS A 79 -1.03 21.06 13.58
C LYS A 79 -2.05 19.94 13.40
N GLY A 80 -2.18 19.12 14.44
CA GLY A 80 -3.17 18.04 14.54
C GLY A 80 -2.76 16.75 13.83
N THR A 81 -3.58 15.74 13.95
CA THR A 81 -3.36 14.47 13.27
C THR A 81 -3.75 14.60 11.80
N PHE A 82 -3.02 13.94 10.94
CA PHE A 82 -3.25 13.92 9.50
C PHE A 82 -3.50 12.48 8.99
N LEU A 83 -3.43 11.52 9.89
CA LEU A 83 -3.55 10.10 9.54
C LEU A 83 -4.96 9.77 9.03
N GLU A 84 -5.99 10.42 9.58
CA GLU A 84 -7.36 10.31 9.08
C GLU A 84 -7.49 10.91 7.68
N ASP A 85 -6.82 12.03 7.42
CA ASP A 85 -6.80 12.63 6.07
C ASP A 85 -6.14 11.68 5.07
N CYS A 86 -5.00 11.06 5.46
CA CYS A 86 -4.36 10.07 4.62
C CYS A 86 -5.27 8.88 4.32
N LEU A 87 -6.01 8.39 5.32
CA LEU A 87 -6.94 7.28 5.17
C LEU A 87 -8.12 7.65 4.25
N GLU A 88 -8.69 8.85 4.43
CA GLU A 88 -9.72 9.39 3.53
C GLU A 88 -9.20 9.56 2.09
N GLN A 89 -7.94 9.95 1.91
CA GLN A 89 -7.32 10.08 0.59
C GLN A 89 -7.18 8.75 -0.15
N VAL A 90 -7.01 7.64 0.57
CA VAL A 90 -7.13 6.30 -0.04
C VAL A 90 -8.57 6.06 -0.50
N ALA A 91 -9.57 6.36 0.34
CA ALA A 91 -10.98 6.22 -0.03
C ALA A 91 -11.33 7.07 -1.27
N LEU A 92 -10.90 8.33 -1.31
CA LEU A 92 -11.07 9.22 -2.47
C LEU A 92 -10.37 8.68 -3.74
N THR A 93 -9.25 7.96 -3.58
CA THR A 93 -8.58 7.30 -4.72
C THR A 93 -9.45 6.17 -5.28
N PHE A 94 -10.09 5.38 -4.41
CA PHE A 94 -11.04 4.36 -4.86
C PHE A 94 -12.27 5.00 -5.55
N GLU A 95 -12.81 6.09 -5.00
CA GLU A 95 -13.88 6.86 -5.67
C GLU A 95 -13.46 7.35 -7.06
N LEU A 96 -12.25 7.91 -7.18
CA LEU A 96 -11.69 8.37 -8.46
C LEU A 96 -11.64 7.23 -9.48
N ILE A 97 -11.27 6.01 -9.07
CA ILE A 97 -11.25 4.82 -9.92
C ILE A 97 -12.67 4.52 -10.41
N HIS A 98 -13.65 4.42 -9.50
CA HIS A 98 -15.05 4.13 -9.84
C HIS A 98 -15.65 5.17 -10.80
N GLN A 99 -15.39 6.45 -10.55
CA GLN A 99 -15.86 7.55 -11.41
C GLN A 99 -15.27 7.47 -12.83
N ASN A 100 -14.07 6.95 -12.98
CA ASN A 100 -13.36 6.89 -14.25
C ASN A 100 -13.27 5.48 -14.87
N ALA A 101 -13.86 4.46 -14.25
CA ALA A 101 -13.70 3.05 -14.62
C ALA A 101 -13.94 2.80 -16.12
N LYS A 102 -15.02 3.33 -16.67
CA LYS A 102 -15.35 3.20 -18.10
C LYS A 102 -14.31 3.89 -19.00
N LYS A 103 -13.89 5.09 -18.64
CA LYS A 103 -12.91 5.88 -19.42
C LYS A 103 -11.52 5.24 -19.40
N TRP A 104 -11.13 4.65 -18.27
CA TRP A 104 -9.84 4.00 -18.10
C TRP A 104 -9.86 2.53 -18.53
N GLN A 105 -11.04 1.98 -18.84
CA GLN A 105 -11.21 0.55 -19.07
C GLN A 105 -10.67 -0.27 -17.88
N ALA A 106 -11.07 0.14 -16.67
CA ALA A 106 -10.61 -0.39 -15.40
C ALA A 106 -11.66 -1.32 -14.78
N ASN A 107 -11.21 -2.45 -14.23
CA ASN A 107 -12.07 -3.39 -13.51
C ASN A 107 -12.12 -2.99 -12.03
N THR A 108 -13.26 -2.48 -11.60
CA THR A 108 -13.47 -2.05 -10.19
C THR A 108 -13.62 -3.20 -9.21
N ASP A 109 -13.86 -4.43 -9.67
CA ASP A 109 -13.91 -5.62 -8.80
C ASP A 109 -12.51 -6.22 -8.56
N GLU A 110 -11.49 -5.69 -9.21
CA GLU A 110 -10.11 -6.17 -9.14
C GLU A 110 -9.13 -5.02 -8.79
N ILE A 111 -9.45 -4.28 -7.73
CA ILE A 111 -8.57 -3.23 -7.19
C ILE A 111 -7.73 -3.82 -6.05
N PHE A 112 -6.41 -3.86 -6.24
CA PHE A 112 -5.45 -4.24 -5.21
C PHE A 112 -4.87 -2.97 -4.57
N LEU A 113 -4.61 -3.03 -3.25
CA LEU A 113 -4.01 -1.94 -2.49
C LEU A 113 -2.63 -2.35 -2.00
N LEU A 114 -1.58 -1.66 -2.45
CA LEU A 114 -0.22 -1.90 -2.05
C LEU A 114 0.28 -0.78 -1.13
N GLY A 115 0.97 -1.14 -0.06
CA GLY A 115 1.64 -0.17 0.80
C GLY A 115 3.04 -0.60 1.23
N CYS A 116 3.97 0.34 1.23
CA CYS A 116 5.36 0.13 1.66
C CYS A 116 5.61 0.89 2.98
N SER A 117 6.21 0.23 3.99
CA SER A 117 6.62 0.90 5.24
C SER A 117 5.46 1.67 5.90
N ALA A 118 5.55 2.99 6.06
CA ALA A 118 4.46 3.85 6.53
C ALA A 118 3.24 3.82 5.59
N GLY A 119 3.44 3.70 4.26
CA GLY A 119 2.37 3.45 3.31
C GLY A 119 1.73 2.07 3.50
N GLY A 120 2.49 1.09 4.03
CA GLY A 120 1.96 -0.20 4.48
C GLY A 120 1.00 -0.06 5.65
N HIS A 121 1.30 0.83 6.61
CA HIS A 121 0.36 1.18 7.68
C HIS A 121 -0.94 1.78 7.10
N LEU A 122 -0.81 2.70 6.16
CA LEU A 122 -1.96 3.33 5.51
C LEU A 122 -2.82 2.31 4.74
N ALA A 123 -2.19 1.42 3.97
CA ALA A 123 -2.88 0.37 3.23
C ALA A 123 -3.56 -0.65 4.15
N ALA A 124 -2.89 -1.07 5.24
CA ALA A 124 -3.47 -1.96 6.24
C ALA A 124 -4.67 -1.31 6.97
N SER A 125 -4.57 -0.01 7.29
CA SER A 125 -5.68 0.75 7.87
C SER A 125 -6.90 0.78 6.95
N TYR A 126 -6.73 1.09 5.68
CA TYR A 126 -7.85 1.09 4.72
C TYR A 126 -8.42 -0.30 4.51
N SER A 127 -7.57 -1.32 4.40
CA SER A 127 -7.99 -2.72 4.24
C SER A 127 -9.02 -3.18 5.29
N SER A 128 -8.89 -2.69 6.52
CA SER A 128 -9.78 -3.03 7.64
C SER A 128 -10.93 -2.05 7.83
N GLN A 129 -10.84 -0.82 7.30
CA GLN A 129 -11.74 0.27 7.60
C GLN A 129 -12.48 0.83 6.37
N TRP A 130 -12.31 0.27 5.18
CA TRP A 130 -12.93 0.74 3.93
C TRP A 130 -14.45 0.94 4.08
N HIS A 131 -15.14 0.07 4.82
CA HIS A 131 -16.57 0.12 5.08
C HIS A 131 -17.04 1.33 5.90
N GLN A 132 -16.12 2.09 6.49
CA GLN A 132 -16.43 3.38 7.15
C GLN A 132 -16.60 4.52 6.14
N PHE A 133 -16.10 4.36 4.94
CA PHE A 133 -16.17 5.35 3.85
C PHE A 133 -17.23 4.97 2.82
N HIS A 134 -17.38 3.67 2.55
CA HIS A 134 -18.24 3.14 1.48
C HIS A 134 -19.03 1.94 1.97
N GLN A 135 -20.23 1.76 1.42
CA GLN A 135 -21.11 0.65 1.77
C GLN A 135 -21.04 -0.49 0.73
N GLU A 136 -20.67 -0.18 -0.51
CA GLU A 136 -20.59 -1.15 -1.60
C GLU A 136 -19.30 -1.97 -1.50
N ALA A 137 -19.43 -3.29 -1.61
CA ALA A 137 -18.29 -4.22 -1.51
C ALA A 137 -17.21 -3.99 -2.57
N SER A 138 -17.53 -3.34 -3.69
CA SER A 138 -16.56 -2.99 -4.74
C SER A 138 -15.49 -1.97 -4.30
N TYR A 139 -15.66 -1.34 -3.14
CA TYR A 139 -14.66 -0.48 -2.52
C TYR A 139 -13.72 -1.24 -1.55
N GLN A 140 -14.02 -2.51 -1.26
CA GLN A 140 -13.08 -3.37 -0.56
C GLN A 140 -11.93 -3.71 -1.51
N PRO A 141 -10.66 -3.58 -1.09
CA PRO A 141 -9.56 -4.10 -1.88
C PRO A 141 -9.75 -5.59 -2.18
N LYS A 142 -9.54 -6.01 -3.43
CA LYS A 142 -9.52 -7.44 -3.81
C LYS A 142 -8.43 -8.20 -3.07
N GLY A 143 -7.39 -7.48 -2.69
CA GLY A 143 -6.33 -7.95 -1.82
C GLY A 143 -5.40 -6.81 -1.45
N THR A 144 -4.75 -6.93 -0.30
CA THR A 144 -3.80 -5.94 0.24
C THR A 144 -2.39 -6.49 0.16
N ILE A 145 -1.44 -5.69 -0.33
CA ILE A 145 -0.02 -6.06 -0.47
C ILE A 145 0.78 -5.17 0.47
N LEU A 146 1.45 -5.77 1.44
CA LEU A 146 2.20 -5.07 2.48
C LEU A 146 3.69 -5.37 2.35
N CYS A 147 4.47 -4.34 2.01
CA CYS A 147 5.92 -4.44 1.86
C CYS A 147 6.59 -3.86 3.11
N TYR A 148 7.26 -4.69 3.91
CA TYR A 148 7.93 -4.28 5.18
C TYR A 148 7.12 -3.25 5.98
N PRO A 149 5.83 -3.52 6.26
CA PRO A 149 4.91 -2.52 6.77
C PRO A 149 5.19 -2.14 8.21
N VAL A 150 4.89 -0.90 8.58
CA VAL A 150 4.51 -0.55 9.93
C VAL A 150 3.09 -1.05 10.15
N THR A 151 2.80 -1.71 11.27
CA THR A 151 1.46 -2.20 11.60
C THR A 151 0.98 -1.74 12.97
N SER A 152 1.91 -1.40 13.85
CA SER A 152 1.62 -0.76 15.14
C SER A 152 2.76 0.19 15.51
N PHE A 153 2.41 1.35 16.05
CA PHE A 153 3.40 2.34 16.49
C PHE A 153 4.11 1.95 17.79
N ASP A 154 3.65 0.90 18.45
CA ASP A 154 4.30 0.33 19.64
C ASP A 154 5.33 -0.77 19.31
N LEU A 155 5.51 -1.11 18.03
CA LEU A 155 6.42 -2.18 17.58
C LEU A 155 7.75 -1.65 17.01
N GLY A 156 8.30 -0.57 17.60
CA GLY A 156 9.65 -0.10 17.36
C GLY A 156 9.82 0.98 16.30
N TRP A 157 8.75 1.39 15.62
CA TRP A 157 8.72 2.56 14.76
C TRP A 157 7.34 3.27 14.88
N PRO A 158 7.33 4.64 14.99
CA PRO A 158 8.49 5.51 15.21
C PRO A 158 9.08 5.33 16.60
N LYS A 159 10.30 5.85 16.86
CA LYS A 159 10.90 5.77 18.20
C LYS A 159 10.09 6.53 19.25
N THR A 160 9.41 7.60 18.85
CA THR A 160 8.44 8.35 19.65
C THR A 160 7.27 8.74 18.78
N VAL A 161 6.06 8.64 19.31
CA VAL A 161 4.81 8.95 18.57
C VAL A 161 4.63 10.44 18.29
N ASP A 162 5.29 11.33 19.05
CA ASP A 162 5.33 12.77 18.79
C ASP A 162 5.77 13.08 17.37
N TYR A 163 6.58 12.19 16.79
CA TYR A 163 6.97 12.27 15.39
C TYR A 163 5.76 12.37 14.44
N LEU A 164 4.66 11.70 14.76
CA LEU A 164 3.44 11.68 13.95
C LEU A 164 2.43 12.75 14.39
N GLY A 165 2.75 13.53 15.44
CA GLY A 165 1.83 14.53 15.99
C GLY A 165 0.64 13.93 16.72
N ILE A 166 0.74 12.66 17.18
CA ILE A 166 -0.25 11.94 17.97
C ILE A 166 0.26 11.72 19.40
N THR A 167 -0.65 11.45 20.31
CA THR A 167 -0.29 11.07 21.69
C THR A 167 -0.10 9.55 21.79
N LYS A 168 0.46 9.10 22.92
CA LYS A 168 0.58 7.65 23.16
C LYS A 168 -0.78 6.98 23.32
N GLU A 169 -1.76 7.69 23.85
CA GLU A 169 -3.13 7.23 23.99
C GLU A 169 -3.82 7.03 22.63
N ASP A 170 -3.42 7.79 21.60
CA ASP A 170 -3.93 7.65 20.26
C ASP A 170 -3.37 6.41 19.53
N CYS A 171 -2.29 5.79 20.02
CA CYS A 171 -1.64 4.66 19.32
C CYS A 171 -2.62 3.52 19.03
N LEU A 172 -3.50 3.18 19.97
CA LEU A 172 -4.51 2.12 19.78
C LEU A 172 -5.50 2.43 18.65
N ARG A 173 -5.81 3.72 18.46
CA ARG A 173 -6.70 4.16 17.37
C ARG A 173 -6.09 3.89 15.99
N TYR A 174 -4.77 3.94 15.88
CA TYR A 174 -4.04 3.74 14.64
C TYR A 174 -3.32 2.39 14.57
N ASP A 175 -3.58 1.48 15.52
CA ASP A 175 -3.02 0.13 15.53
C ASP A 175 -3.77 -0.75 14.52
N THR A 176 -3.13 -1.00 13.38
CA THR A 176 -3.75 -1.79 12.31
C THR A 176 -3.95 -3.25 12.69
N ILE A 177 -3.19 -3.77 13.66
CA ILE A 177 -3.34 -5.13 14.20
C ILE A 177 -4.67 -5.23 14.95
N ALA A 178 -4.95 -4.23 15.82
CA ALA A 178 -6.19 -4.18 16.58
C ALA A 178 -7.43 -3.90 15.71
N GLN A 179 -7.24 -3.33 14.51
CA GLN A 179 -8.32 -2.99 13.57
C GLN A 179 -8.73 -4.16 12.67
N ILE A 180 -7.98 -5.25 12.62
CA ILE A 180 -8.32 -6.42 11.79
C ILE A 180 -9.69 -6.96 12.22
N ASN A 181 -10.56 -7.17 11.24
CA ASN A 181 -11.93 -7.63 11.42
C ASN A 181 -12.36 -8.48 10.21
N PRO A 182 -13.54 -9.12 10.21
CA PRO A 182 -13.99 -9.97 9.10
C PRO A 182 -14.13 -9.26 7.73
N MET A 183 -14.12 -7.91 7.71
CA MET A 183 -14.16 -7.11 6.48
C MET A 183 -12.76 -6.80 5.93
N THR A 184 -11.69 -7.24 6.61
CA THR A 184 -10.31 -7.03 6.16
C THR A 184 -10.05 -7.88 4.90
N ALA A 185 -9.40 -7.28 3.90
CA ALA A 185 -9.10 -7.96 2.66
C ALA A 185 -8.01 -9.05 2.83
N PRO A 186 -8.01 -10.11 2.00
CA PRO A 186 -6.89 -11.05 1.91
C PRO A 186 -5.56 -10.32 1.74
N THR A 187 -4.50 -10.80 2.38
CA THR A 187 -3.25 -10.05 2.47
C THR A 187 -2.05 -10.86 1.96
N TYR A 188 -1.24 -10.25 1.08
CA TYR A 188 0.13 -10.66 0.80
C TYR A 188 1.07 -9.77 1.59
N ILE A 189 2.00 -10.33 2.34
CA ILE A 189 2.93 -9.56 3.18
C ILE A 189 4.35 -10.10 3.04
N TRP A 190 5.32 -9.19 2.92
CA TRP A 190 6.72 -9.58 2.99
C TRP A 190 7.56 -8.62 3.81
N HIS A 191 8.64 -9.14 4.40
CA HIS A 191 9.57 -8.38 5.23
C HIS A 191 10.95 -9.02 5.21
N THR A 192 11.96 -8.33 5.74
CA THR A 192 13.26 -8.90 6.01
C THR A 192 13.52 -8.93 7.52
N PHE A 193 14.10 -10.03 8.01
CA PHE A 193 14.45 -10.17 9.43
C PHE A 193 15.48 -9.12 9.87
N ALA A 194 16.44 -8.79 8.99
CA ALA A 194 17.52 -7.83 9.25
C ALA A 194 17.09 -6.35 9.12
N ASP A 195 15.79 -6.05 8.96
CA ASP A 195 15.29 -4.67 8.90
C ASP A 195 15.56 -3.91 10.20
N GLY A 196 16.51 -2.98 10.16
CA GLY A 196 16.93 -2.18 11.31
C GLY A 196 16.06 -0.93 11.55
N SER A 197 15.08 -0.65 10.70
CA SER A 197 14.22 0.53 10.81
C SER A 197 12.82 0.19 11.31
N VAL A 198 12.15 -0.74 10.64
CA VAL A 198 10.84 -1.27 11.04
C VAL A 198 11.05 -2.74 11.40
N PRO A 199 10.98 -3.13 12.68
CA PRO A 199 11.21 -4.51 13.09
C PRO A 199 10.21 -5.49 12.44
N VAL A 200 10.70 -6.66 12.01
CA VAL A 200 9.90 -7.71 11.36
C VAL A 200 8.70 -8.17 12.21
N VAL A 201 8.74 -7.95 13.52
CA VAL A 201 7.63 -8.25 14.44
C VAL A 201 6.33 -7.55 14.04
N ASN A 202 6.40 -6.40 13.32
CA ASN A 202 5.22 -5.77 12.73
C ASN A 202 4.46 -6.75 11.82
N SER A 203 5.15 -7.37 10.87
CA SER A 203 4.56 -8.36 9.95
C SER A 203 4.11 -9.62 10.67
N LEU A 204 4.91 -10.15 11.60
CA LEU A 204 4.57 -11.36 12.33
C LEU A 204 3.31 -11.20 13.17
N LYS A 205 3.15 -10.08 13.89
CA LYS A 205 1.95 -9.78 14.68
C LYS A 205 0.73 -9.52 13.82
N TYR A 206 0.89 -8.89 12.68
CA TYR A 206 -0.20 -8.68 11.73
C TYR A 206 -0.71 -10.01 11.16
N CYS A 207 0.19 -10.93 10.76
CA CYS A 207 -0.18 -12.28 10.32
C CYS A 207 -0.89 -13.09 11.41
N GLU A 208 -0.42 -13.00 12.66
CA GLU A 208 -1.08 -13.65 13.81
C GLU A 208 -2.53 -13.17 13.95
N ALA A 209 -2.77 -11.85 13.85
CA ALA A 209 -4.09 -11.27 13.96
C ALA A 209 -5.00 -11.62 12.75
N LEU A 210 -4.47 -11.65 11.53
CA LEU A 210 -5.20 -12.14 10.35
C LEU A 210 -5.64 -13.60 10.56
N TYR A 211 -4.73 -14.47 11.05
CA TYR A 211 -5.06 -15.86 11.35
C TYR A 211 -6.20 -15.98 12.37
N GLN A 212 -6.15 -15.19 13.45
CA GLN A 212 -7.18 -15.18 14.49
C GLN A 212 -8.56 -14.77 13.97
N GLN A 213 -8.62 -13.91 12.96
CA GLN A 213 -9.85 -13.47 12.31
C GLN A 213 -10.22 -14.30 11.07
N HIS A 214 -9.49 -15.39 10.81
CA HIS A 214 -9.70 -16.27 9.64
C HIS A 214 -9.57 -15.56 8.29
N ILE A 215 -8.78 -14.47 8.22
CA ILE A 215 -8.49 -13.75 6.97
C ILE A 215 -7.33 -14.45 6.25
N PRO A 216 -7.50 -14.85 4.98
CA PRO A 216 -6.43 -15.50 4.22
C PRO A 216 -5.23 -14.57 4.03
N PHE A 217 -4.03 -15.11 4.18
CA PHE A 217 -2.79 -14.37 3.90
C PHE A 217 -1.69 -15.28 3.35
N GLU A 218 -0.75 -14.66 2.64
CA GLU A 218 0.52 -15.27 2.22
C GLU A 218 1.66 -14.39 2.73
N ALA A 219 2.65 -14.98 3.40
CA ALA A 219 3.72 -14.24 4.07
C ALA A 219 5.11 -14.76 3.69
N HIS A 220 6.03 -13.83 3.38
CA HIS A 220 7.43 -14.13 3.04
C HIS A 220 8.37 -13.31 3.94
N ILE A 221 9.17 -14.00 4.74
CA ILE A 221 10.18 -13.39 5.59
C ILE A 221 11.56 -13.80 5.11
N PHE A 222 12.29 -12.84 4.55
CA PHE A 222 13.66 -13.03 4.09
C PHE A 222 14.63 -12.78 5.25
N GLU A 223 15.76 -13.51 5.29
CA GLU A 223 16.75 -13.35 6.34
C GLU A 223 17.43 -11.97 6.26
N ASN A 224 17.89 -11.60 5.08
CA ASN A 224 18.74 -10.42 4.86
C ASN A 224 17.99 -9.32 4.10
N GLY A 225 18.38 -8.09 4.37
CA GLY A 225 17.89 -6.91 3.65
C GLY A 225 17.62 -5.73 4.57
N LYS A 226 17.96 -4.55 4.10
CA LYS A 226 17.67 -3.28 4.76
C LYS A 226 16.21 -2.89 4.56
N HIS A 227 15.75 -1.94 5.37
CA HIS A 227 14.45 -1.33 5.18
C HIS A 227 14.32 -0.60 3.83
N GLY A 228 13.15 -0.70 3.20
CA GLY A 228 12.83 0.09 2.02
C GLY A 228 13.48 -0.43 0.75
N LEU A 229 13.52 -1.72 0.53
CA LEU A 229 14.10 -2.35 -0.66
C LEU A 229 13.27 -2.15 -1.94
N ALA A 230 11.96 -1.88 -1.80
CA ALA A 230 11.04 -1.79 -2.93
C ALA A 230 11.10 -3.06 -3.81
N LEU A 231 11.55 -2.99 -5.06
CA LEU A 231 11.73 -4.18 -5.92
C LEU A 231 13.02 -4.96 -5.63
N ALA A 232 13.88 -4.48 -4.73
CA ALA A 232 15.19 -5.06 -4.42
C ALA A 232 16.12 -5.28 -5.65
N ASN A 233 15.93 -4.46 -6.70
CA ASN A 233 16.67 -4.50 -7.96
C ASN A 233 17.07 -3.09 -8.42
N GLU A 234 17.79 -2.99 -9.54
CA GLU A 234 18.33 -1.73 -10.08
C GLU A 234 17.26 -0.66 -10.32
N SER A 235 16.03 -1.03 -10.71
CA SER A 235 14.97 -0.07 -11.04
C SER A 235 14.50 0.74 -9.83
N SER A 236 14.64 0.21 -8.61
CA SER A 236 14.21 0.84 -7.37
C SER A 236 15.32 1.04 -6.33
N ALA A 237 16.55 0.64 -6.63
CA ALA A 237 17.68 0.75 -5.71
C ALA A 237 17.99 2.23 -5.39
N LYS A 238 18.36 2.50 -4.14
CA LYS A 238 18.81 3.83 -3.71
C LYS A 238 20.20 4.17 -4.27
N SER A 239 21.01 3.14 -4.42
CA SER A 239 22.34 3.18 -5.04
C SER A 239 22.59 1.81 -5.65
N PHE A 240 23.61 1.68 -6.50
CA PHE A 240 24.04 0.39 -7.04
C PHE A 240 24.83 -0.47 -6.04
N ASP A 241 24.69 -0.17 -4.74
CA ASP A 241 25.26 -0.99 -3.68
C ASP A 241 24.55 -2.33 -3.57
N VAL A 242 25.33 -3.38 -3.33
CA VAL A 242 24.83 -4.76 -3.16
C VAL A 242 23.74 -4.89 -2.08
N GLU A 243 23.71 -3.98 -1.11
CA GLU A 243 22.71 -3.96 -0.03
C GLU A 243 21.27 -3.66 -0.51
N TYR A 244 21.10 -3.13 -1.73
CA TYR A 244 19.80 -2.86 -2.36
C TYR A 244 19.52 -3.79 -3.55
N LEU A 245 20.50 -4.60 -3.94
CA LEU A 245 20.41 -5.52 -5.07
C LEU A 245 20.42 -6.95 -4.51
N LEU A 246 19.25 -7.41 -4.05
CA LEU A 246 19.09 -8.70 -3.37
C LEU A 246 18.16 -9.61 -4.21
N PRO A 247 18.72 -10.45 -5.10
CA PRO A 247 17.94 -11.29 -6.00
C PRO A 247 16.97 -12.21 -5.27
N GLU A 248 17.35 -12.72 -4.08
CA GLU A 248 16.50 -13.55 -3.25
C GLU A 248 15.28 -12.79 -2.73
N VAL A 249 15.43 -11.50 -2.38
CA VAL A 249 14.31 -10.65 -1.96
C VAL A 249 13.48 -10.21 -3.16
N ALA A 250 14.11 -9.90 -4.29
CA ALA A 250 13.41 -9.45 -5.51
C ALA A 250 12.35 -10.45 -6.01
N GLN A 251 12.46 -11.73 -5.64
CA GLN A 251 11.48 -12.78 -5.97
C GLN A 251 10.07 -12.48 -5.41
N TRP A 252 9.98 -11.66 -4.34
CA TRP A 252 8.68 -11.29 -3.77
C TRP A 252 7.70 -10.77 -4.82
N PHE A 253 8.20 -10.04 -5.83
CA PHE A 253 7.34 -9.41 -6.83
C PHE A 253 6.65 -10.44 -7.74
N GLU A 254 7.38 -11.47 -8.19
CA GLU A 254 6.82 -12.56 -8.99
C GLU A 254 5.84 -13.42 -8.16
N GLU A 255 6.18 -13.71 -6.91
CA GLU A 255 5.33 -14.47 -5.98
C GLU A 255 4.05 -13.68 -5.68
N CYS A 256 4.15 -12.37 -5.40
CA CYS A 256 3.01 -11.47 -5.24
C CYS A 256 2.13 -11.43 -6.50
N SER A 257 2.74 -11.32 -7.68
CA SER A 257 2.02 -11.32 -8.96
C SER A 257 1.25 -12.62 -9.18
N ALA A 258 1.83 -13.75 -8.80
CA ALA A 258 1.15 -15.05 -8.85
C ALA A 258 0.00 -15.12 -7.83
N TRP A 259 0.20 -14.61 -6.62
CA TRP A 259 -0.84 -14.51 -5.60
C TRP A 259 -2.02 -13.63 -6.07
N MET A 260 -1.75 -12.47 -6.63
CA MET A 260 -2.78 -11.57 -7.17
C MET A 260 -3.62 -12.25 -8.26
N LYS A 261 -2.99 -13.02 -9.16
CA LYS A 261 -3.69 -13.80 -10.18
C LYS A 261 -4.64 -14.84 -9.56
N ARG A 262 -4.24 -15.50 -8.46
CA ARG A 262 -5.13 -16.43 -7.73
C ARG A 262 -6.32 -15.71 -7.10
N GLN A 263 -6.11 -14.50 -6.51
CA GLN A 263 -7.22 -13.74 -5.92
C GLN A 263 -8.25 -13.29 -6.95
N ARG A 264 -7.87 -13.09 -8.21
CA ARG A 264 -8.80 -12.73 -9.30
C ARG A 264 -9.70 -13.86 -9.76
N GLN A 265 -9.35 -15.10 -9.42
CA GLN A 265 -10.12 -16.30 -9.79
C GLN A 265 -11.15 -16.71 -8.73
N ASN A 266 -11.04 -16.16 -7.53
CA ASN A 266 -11.94 -16.35 -6.38
C ASN A 266 -12.95 -15.19 -6.32
#